data_73107847600acecb1dc148135528a19e
#
_entry.id   73107847600acecb1dc148135528a19e
#
_cell.length_a   1.000
_cell.length_b   1.000
_cell.length_c   1.000
_cell.angle_alpha   90.00
_cell.angle_beta   90.00
_cell.angle_gamma   90.00
#
_symmetry.space_group_name_H-M   'P 1'
#
loop_
_entity.id
_entity.type
_entity.pdbx_description
1 polymer ?
#
loop_
_entity_poly.entity_id
_entity_poly.type
_entity_poly.pdbx_seq_one_letter_code
_entity_poly.pdbx_strand_id
1 'polypeptide(L)'
;GGTTPVEILIKFEDDVEELTAEDLAEMTEEEILEERAFMEALRTQPELWFTPTKVQLIKKAHDYLDGLPEIGKVLSLASSVRVVEEIAGKELEGLDLAVLYNKVPASVKNSLINSYISIENNEARIVARVLDTQPDLRRKELLDKIHHDLGKQNNFEQLSDYKLLINDVTVSGLLVLYNNMLQSLFS
;
A
#
# COMPACT_ATOMS: atom_id res chain seq x y z
N GLY A 1 18.32 17.57 17.07
CA GLY A 1 17.58 17.45 15.87
C GLY A 1 16.28 16.67 16.05
N GLY A 2 15.35 16.97 15.21
CA GLY A 2 14.06 16.28 15.17
C GLY A 2 13.98 15.29 14.01
N THR A 3 12.79 14.75 13.83
CA THR A 3 12.45 13.93 12.69
C THR A 3 11.19 14.47 12.04
N THR A 4 11.12 14.36 10.74
CA THR A 4 9.94 14.76 9.96
C THR A 4 9.23 13.52 9.45
N PRO A 5 7.94 13.34 9.74
CA PRO A 5 7.19 12.22 9.21
C PRO A 5 6.92 12.39 7.71
N VAL A 6 7.04 11.30 6.99
CA VAL A 6 6.70 11.18 5.58
C VAL A 6 5.76 10.00 5.43
N GLU A 7 4.71 10.17 4.66
CA GLU A 7 3.72 9.15 4.39
C GLU A 7 3.80 8.73 2.93
N ILE A 8 3.88 7.43 2.70
CA ILE A 8 3.90 6.85 1.38
C ILE A 8 2.66 5.99 1.22
N LEU A 9 1.82 6.37 0.28
CA LEU A 9 0.62 5.60 -0.05
C LEU A 9 0.89 4.78 -1.31
N ILE A 10 0.73 3.49 -1.19
CA ILE A 10 0.75 2.57 -2.33
C ILE A 10 -0.70 2.27 -2.67
N LYS A 11 -1.14 2.78 -3.79
CA LYS A 11 -2.48 2.55 -4.26
C LYS A 11 -2.45 1.42 -5.28
N PHE A 12 -3.12 0.33 -4.96
CA PHE A 12 -3.22 -0.82 -5.85
C PHE A 12 -4.32 -0.59 -6.87
N GLU A 13 -4.11 -1.02 -8.10
CA GLU A 13 -5.17 -1.07 -9.08
C GLU A 13 -6.08 -2.25 -8.78
N ASP A 14 -7.36 -2.11 -9.11
CA ASP A 14 -8.31 -3.21 -8.95
C ASP A 14 -7.88 -4.36 -9.87
N ASP A 15 -7.67 -5.54 -9.31
CA ASP A 15 -7.34 -6.77 -10.03
C ASP A 15 -8.54 -7.32 -10.82
N VAL A 16 -9.62 -6.57 -10.84
CA VAL A 16 -10.88 -6.98 -11.44
C VAL A 16 -10.96 -6.36 -12.83
N GLU A 17 -10.83 -7.20 -13.84
CA GLU A 17 -11.14 -6.80 -15.21
C GLU A 17 -12.61 -6.43 -15.29
N GLU A 18 -12.91 -5.23 -15.75
CA GLU A 18 -14.30 -4.86 -16.01
C GLU A 18 -14.83 -5.73 -17.14
N LEU A 19 -16.07 -6.20 -16.97
CA LEU A 19 -16.74 -6.97 -18.00
C LEU A 19 -16.85 -6.15 -19.28
N THR A 20 -16.33 -6.69 -20.36
CA THR A 20 -16.41 -6.05 -21.67
C THR A 20 -17.83 -6.16 -22.24
N ALA A 21 -18.14 -5.36 -23.25
CA ALA A 21 -19.42 -5.44 -23.94
C ALA A 21 -19.65 -6.82 -24.56
N GLU A 22 -18.58 -7.49 -25.02
CA GLU A 22 -18.65 -8.85 -25.54
C GLU A 22 -19.02 -9.86 -24.45
N ASP A 23 -18.39 -9.74 -23.28
CA ASP A 23 -18.70 -10.60 -22.13
C ASP A 23 -20.16 -10.45 -21.71
N LEU A 24 -20.63 -9.21 -21.61
CA LEU A 24 -22.02 -8.91 -21.24
C LEU A 24 -23.04 -9.45 -22.25
N ALA A 25 -22.67 -9.49 -23.54
CA ALA A 25 -23.56 -9.98 -24.59
C ALA A 25 -23.75 -11.52 -24.54
N GLU A 26 -22.75 -12.23 -24.02
CA GLU A 26 -22.77 -13.69 -23.92
C GLU A 26 -23.33 -14.22 -22.58
N MET A 27 -23.49 -13.35 -21.61
CA MET A 27 -23.93 -13.72 -20.24
C MET A 27 -25.43 -13.47 -20.04
N THR A 28 -26.04 -14.31 -19.22
CA THR A 28 -27.39 -14.06 -18.74
C THR A 28 -27.38 -12.96 -17.65
N GLU A 29 -28.56 -12.37 -17.41
CA GLU A 29 -28.68 -11.36 -16.32
C GLU A 29 -28.26 -11.92 -14.97
N GLU A 30 -28.59 -13.18 -14.69
CA GLU A 30 -28.23 -13.87 -13.45
C GLU A 30 -26.70 -14.03 -13.33
N GLU A 31 -26.03 -14.45 -14.40
CA GLU A 31 -24.57 -14.57 -14.46
C GLU A 31 -23.89 -13.22 -14.27
N ILE A 32 -24.41 -12.15 -14.86
CA ILE A 32 -23.89 -10.80 -14.69
C ILE A 32 -23.99 -10.35 -13.23
N LEU A 33 -25.13 -10.60 -12.58
CA LEU A 33 -25.34 -10.27 -11.18
C LEU A 33 -24.39 -11.03 -10.26
N GLU A 34 -24.18 -12.32 -10.50
CA GLU A 34 -23.25 -13.14 -9.74
C GLU A 34 -21.82 -12.66 -9.91
N GLU A 35 -21.41 -12.35 -11.14
CA GLU A 35 -20.06 -11.85 -11.42
C GLU A 35 -19.82 -10.49 -10.77
N ARG A 36 -20.77 -9.58 -10.84
CA ARG A 36 -20.68 -8.27 -10.17
C ARG A 36 -20.63 -8.41 -8.65
N ALA A 37 -21.40 -9.32 -8.09
CA ALA A 37 -21.35 -9.61 -6.64
C ALA A 37 -19.99 -10.17 -6.22
N PHE A 38 -19.41 -11.04 -7.03
CA PHE A 38 -18.07 -11.59 -6.82
C PHE A 38 -17.00 -10.49 -6.88
N MET A 39 -17.07 -9.63 -7.88
CA MET A 39 -16.16 -8.48 -8.01
C MET A 39 -16.26 -7.53 -6.82
N GLU A 40 -17.46 -7.24 -6.35
CA GLU A 40 -17.68 -6.42 -5.17
C GLU A 40 -17.09 -7.09 -3.92
N ALA A 41 -17.24 -8.40 -3.78
CA ALA A 41 -16.66 -9.16 -2.69
C ALA A 41 -15.12 -9.10 -2.71
N LEU A 42 -14.49 -9.18 -3.86
CA LEU A 42 -13.04 -9.03 -4.02
C LEU A 42 -12.54 -7.66 -3.52
N ARG A 43 -13.35 -6.63 -3.67
CA ARG A 43 -12.99 -5.27 -3.24
C ARG A 43 -13.19 -5.04 -1.75
N THR A 44 -14.16 -5.70 -1.13
CA THR A 44 -14.62 -5.35 0.22
C THR A 44 -14.31 -6.39 1.28
N GLN A 45 -14.12 -7.64 0.90
CA GLN A 45 -13.86 -8.71 1.88
C GLN A 45 -12.37 -8.79 2.24
N PRO A 46 -12.03 -8.69 3.54
CA PRO A 46 -10.65 -8.76 4.00
C PRO A 46 -9.91 -10.02 3.56
N GLU A 47 -10.59 -11.15 3.51
CA GLU A 47 -10.03 -12.44 3.12
C GLU A 47 -9.45 -12.42 1.71
N LEU A 48 -10.02 -11.60 0.84
CA LEU A 48 -9.62 -11.52 -0.56
C LEU A 48 -8.63 -10.38 -0.82
N TRP A 49 -8.52 -9.42 0.12
CA TRP A 49 -7.61 -8.29 -0.03
C TRP A 49 -6.13 -8.69 0.16
N PHE A 50 -5.85 -9.57 1.13
CA PHE A 50 -4.48 -9.98 1.47
C PHE A 50 -3.93 -10.97 0.45
N THR A 51 -3.51 -10.48 -0.71
CA THR A 51 -2.84 -11.32 -1.71
C THR A 51 -1.34 -11.37 -1.44
N PRO A 52 -0.66 -12.46 -1.82
CA PRO A 52 0.81 -12.54 -1.72
C PRO A 52 1.52 -11.39 -2.43
N THR A 53 1.02 -10.97 -3.58
CA THR A 53 1.58 -9.86 -4.35
C THR A 53 1.56 -8.55 -3.57
N LYS A 54 0.42 -8.19 -2.98
CA LYS A 54 0.30 -6.97 -2.19
C LYS A 54 1.20 -6.99 -0.96
N VAL A 55 1.21 -8.10 -0.24
CA VAL A 55 2.02 -8.24 0.98
C VAL A 55 3.51 -8.15 0.66
N GLN A 56 3.96 -8.82 -0.39
CA GLN A 56 5.36 -8.77 -0.82
C GLN A 56 5.76 -7.38 -1.29
N LEU A 57 4.87 -6.67 -1.99
CA LEU A 57 5.11 -5.30 -2.39
C LEU A 57 5.33 -4.39 -1.17
N ILE A 58 4.45 -4.50 -0.18
CA ILE A 58 4.55 -3.71 1.04
C ILE A 58 5.87 -4.01 1.76
N LYS A 59 6.24 -5.28 1.88
CA LYS A 59 7.52 -5.69 2.48
C LYS A 59 8.73 -5.11 1.73
N LYS A 60 8.73 -5.19 0.41
CA LYS A 60 9.81 -4.66 -0.42
C LYS A 60 9.94 -3.14 -0.29
N ALA A 61 8.84 -2.42 -0.34
CA ALA A 61 8.84 -0.97 -0.18
C ALA A 61 9.31 -0.58 1.23
N HIS A 62 8.85 -1.28 2.26
CA HIS A 62 9.28 -1.09 3.64
C HIS A 62 10.80 -1.27 3.78
N ASP A 63 11.34 -2.36 3.26
CA ASP A 63 12.76 -2.67 3.35
C ASP A 63 13.63 -1.69 2.57
N TYR A 64 13.16 -1.25 1.41
CA TYR A 64 13.82 -0.22 0.65
C TYR A 64 13.98 1.07 1.48
N LEU A 65 12.91 1.53 2.09
CA LEU A 65 12.92 2.74 2.92
C LEU A 65 13.78 2.56 4.16
N ASP A 66 13.68 1.43 4.82
CA ASP A 66 14.45 1.12 6.02
C ASP A 66 15.96 1.06 5.74
N GLY A 67 16.34 0.77 4.50
CA GLY A 67 17.72 0.75 4.06
C GLY A 67 18.32 2.12 3.72
N LEU A 68 17.52 3.18 3.64
CA LEU A 68 18.00 4.52 3.33
C LEU A 68 18.59 5.19 4.58
N PRO A 69 19.83 5.74 4.48
CA PRO A 69 20.47 6.38 5.64
C PRO A 69 19.73 7.61 6.15
N GLU A 70 18.97 8.28 5.29
CA GLU A 70 18.18 9.46 5.65
C GLU A 70 16.88 9.12 6.40
N ILE A 71 16.50 7.86 6.41
CA ILE A 71 15.27 7.39 7.05
C ILE A 71 15.63 6.74 8.40
N GLY A 72 14.97 7.21 9.45
CA GLY A 72 15.21 6.69 10.81
C GLY A 72 14.34 5.50 11.16
N LYS A 73 13.01 5.63 11.01
CA LYS A 73 12.06 4.59 11.41
C LYS A 73 10.99 4.42 10.34
N VAL A 74 10.70 3.18 10.00
CA VAL A 74 9.66 2.82 9.05
C VAL A 74 8.62 1.95 9.74
N LEU A 75 7.34 2.28 9.53
CA LEU A 75 6.21 1.52 10.03
C LEU A 75 5.22 1.27 8.88
N SER A 76 4.77 0.04 8.79
CA SER A 76 3.79 -0.39 7.79
C SER A 76 3.13 -1.70 8.23
N LEU A 77 2.27 -2.24 7.40
CA LEU A 77 1.75 -3.60 7.61
C LEU A 77 2.89 -4.61 7.77
N ALA A 78 4.01 -4.44 7.07
CA ALA A 78 5.16 -5.32 7.18
C ALA A 78 5.70 -5.41 8.61
N SER A 79 5.65 -4.33 9.37
CA SER A 79 6.06 -4.32 10.78
C SER A 79 5.23 -5.30 11.61
N SER A 80 3.92 -5.25 11.46
CA SER A 80 2.98 -6.11 12.19
C SER A 80 3.08 -7.57 11.74
N VAL A 81 3.17 -7.78 10.43
CA VAL A 81 3.29 -9.13 9.85
C VAL A 81 4.55 -9.82 10.33
N ARG A 82 5.67 -9.14 10.35
CA ARG A 82 6.96 -9.73 10.76
C ARG A 82 7.00 -10.11 12.23
N VAL A 83 6.34 -9.35 13.09
CA VAL A 83 6.21 -9.73 14.51
C VAL A 83 5.48 -11.06 14.63
N VAL A 84 4.38 -11.21 13.92
CA VAL A 84 3.61 -12.47 13.95
C VAL A 84 4.39 -13.62 13.31
N GLU A 85 5.09 -13.37 12.22
CA GLU A 85 5.94 -14.37 11.56
C GLU A 85 7.04 -14.87 12.49
N GLU A 86 7.65 -13.98 13.26
CA GLU A 86 8.67 -14.34 14.24
C GLU A 86 8.09 -15.23 15.34
N ILE A 87 6.91 -14.88 15.86
CA ILE A 87 6.21 -15.69 16.87
C ILE A 87 5.81 -17.06 16.29
N ALA A 88 5.30 -17.08 15.06
CA ALA A 88 4.85 -18.32 14.41
C ALA A 88 5.99 -19.20 13.91
N GLY A 89 7.19 -18.63 13.74
CA GLY A 89 8.35 -19.34 13.23
C GLY A 89 8.26 -19.69 11.74
N LYS A 90 7.39 -19.01 11.00
CA LYS A 90 7.21 -19.17 9.55
C LYS A 90 6.71 -17.87 8.92
N GLU A 91 6.95 -17.76 7.61
CA GLU A 91 6.40 -16.67 6.81
C GLU A 91 4.88 -16.87 6.63
N LEU A 92 4.12 -15.79 6.75
CA LEU A 92 2.67 -15.80 6.60
C LEU A 92 2.28 -15.55 5.14
N GLU A 93 1.40 -16.38 4.63
CA GLU A 93 0.80 -16.21 3.31
C GLU A 93 -0.49 -15.37 3.42
N GLY A 94 -1.02 -14.93 2.28
CA GLY A 94 -2.20 -14.09 2.24
C GLY A 94 -3.41 -14.65 2.99
N LEU A 95 -3.64 -15.96 2.87
CA LEU A 95 -4.74 -16.62 3.59
C LEU A 95 -4.54 -16.59 5.12
N ASP A 96 -3.31 -16.78 5.59
CA ASP A 96 -2.99 -16.69 7.02
C ASP A 96 -3.30 -15.29 7.56
N LEU A 97 -2.97 -14.25 6.80
CA LEU A 97 -3.24 -12.86 7.16
C LEU A 97 -4.73 -12.55 7.21
N ALA A 98 -5.50 -13.09 6.26
CA ALA A 98 -6.94 -12.95 6.22
C ALA A 98 -7.60 -13.57 7.47
N VAL A 99 -7.16 -14.78 7.83
CA VAL A 99 -7.62 -15.47 9.02
C VAL A 99 -7.28 -14.69 10.30
N LEU A 100 -6.04 -14.18 10.38
CA LEU A 100 -5.62 -13.35 11.51
C LEU A 100 -6.44 -12.08 11.59
N TYR A 101 -6.68 -11.40 10.48
CA TYR A 101 -7.48 -10.18 10.45
C TYR A 101 -8.86 -10.39 11.08
N ASN A 102 -9.50 -11.52 10.80
CA ASN A 102 -10.81 -11.82 11.36
C ASN A 102 -10.79 -12.21 12.85
N LYS A 103 -9.66 -12.75 13.32
CA LYS A 103 -9.54 -13.22 14.71
C LYS A 103 -9.04 -12.17 15.70
N VAL A 104 -8.37 -11.12 15.23
CA VAL A 104 -7.80 -10.09 16.10
C VAL A 104 -8.89 -9.21 16.68
N PRO A 105 -8.80 -8.83 17.97
CA PRO A 105 -9.72 -7.85 18.54
C PRO A 105 -9.72 -6.53 17.78
N ALA A 106 -10.85 -5.84 17.76
CA ALA A 106 -11.02 -4.60 17.01
C ALA A 106 -9.97 -3.52 17.35
N SER A 107 -9.60 -3.40 18.62
CA SER A 107 -8.59 -2.43 19.07
C SER A 107 -7.22 -2.71 18.48
N VAL A 108 -6.80 -3.97 18.45
CA VAL A 108 -5.53 -4.41 17.86
C VAL A 108 -5.57 -4.24 16.34
N LYS A 109 -6.67 -4.65 15.72
CA LYS A 109 -6.90 -4.49 14.30
C LYS A 109 -6.74 -3.02 13.86
N ASN A 110 -7.37 -2.10 14.56
CA ASN A 110 -7.32 -0.68 14.26
C ASN A 110 -5.91 -0.10 14.43
N SER A 111 -5.17 -0.53 15.43
CA SER A 111 -3.83 0.00 15.73
C SER A 111 -2.74 -0.58 14.82
N LEU A 112 -2.78 -1.89 14.56
CA LEU A 112 -1.68 -2.61 13.90
C LEU A 112 -1.93 -2.93 12.43
N ILE A 113 -3.17 -2.91 12.00
CA ILE A 113 -3.54 -3.26 10.62
C ILE A 113 -4.19 -2.06 9.92
N ASN A 114 -5.33 -1.59 10.41
CA ASN A 114 -6.09 -0.53 9.74
C ASN A 114 -5.40 0.83 9.74
N SER A 115 -4.38 1.02 10.59
CA SER A 115 -3.51 2.21 10.51
C SER A 115 -2.62 2.20 9.27
N TYR A 116 -2.39 1.04 8.66
CA TYR A 116 -1.45 0.87 7.56
C TYR A 116 -2.06 0.35 6.28
N ILE A 117 -3.33 0.00 6.27
CA ILE A 117 -4.05 -0.41 5.07
C ILE A 117 -5.47 0.15 5.07
N SER A 118 -6.00 0.33 3.88
CA SER A 118 -7.42 0.58 3.65
C SER A 118 -7.93 -0.41 2.62
N ILE A 119 -8.72 -1.36 3.08
CA ILE A 119 -9.32 -2.37 2.19
C ILE A 119 -10.29 -1.69 1.23
N GLU A 120 -11.10 -0.78 1.76
CA GLU A 120 -12.08 -0.03 0.97
C GLU A 120 -11.44 0.76 -0.17
N ASN A 121 -10.32 1.43 0.10
CA ASN A 121 -9.62 2.25 -0.88
C ASN A 121 -8.53 1.48 -1.65
N ASN A 122 -8.34 0.20 -1.35
CA ASN A 122 -7.33 -0.65 -1.96
C ASN A 122 -5.94 -0.03 -1.91
N GLU A 123 -5.52 0.37 -0.72
CA GLU A 123 -4.24 1.03 -0.53
C GLU A 123 -3.51 0.60 0.74
N ALA A 124 -2.20 0.73 0.72
CA ALA A 124 -1.33 0.54 1.87
C ALA A 124 -0.61 1.84 2.18
N ARG A 125 -0.37 2.07 3.47
CA ARG A 125 0.28 3.25 4.00
C ARG A 125 1.57 2.87 4.70
N ILE A 126 2.67 3.50 4.29
CA ILE A 126 3.96 3.37 4.95
C ILE A 126 4.30 4.71 5.58
N VAL A 127 4.59 4.71 6.85
CA VAL A 127 5.02 5.90 7.58
C VAL A 127 6.53 5.78 7.83
N ALA A 128 7.26 6.80 7.41
CA ALA A 128 8.71 6.87 7.61
C ALA A 128 9.08 8.20 8.28
N ARG A 129 10.18 8.21 9.02
CA ARG A 129 10.70 9.43 9.63
C ARG A 129 11.99 9.82 8.94
N VAL A 130 11.99 11.01 8.36
CA VAL A 130 13.20 11.59 7.77
C VAL A 130 13.97 12.30 8.87
N LEU A 131 15.26 12.04 8.94
CA LEU A 131 16.15 12.69 9.92
C LEU A 131 16.36 14.15 9.52
N ASP A 132 16.07 15.08 10.44
CA ASP A 132 16.13 16.53 10.20
C ASP A 132 17.55 17.11 10.19
N THR A 133 18.51 16.31 9.80
CA THR A 133 19.89 16.77 9.57
C THR A 133 20.08 17.34 8.16
N GLN A 134 19.04 17.28 7.34
CA GLN A 134 19.10 17.63 5.93
C GLN A 134 18.43 18.98 5.67
N PRO A 135 19.02 19.86 4.85
CA PRO A 135 18.34 21.06 4.34
C PRO A 135 17.11 20.69 3.50
N ASP A 136 16.15 21.61 3.40
CA ASP A 136 14.91 21.40 2.65
C ASP A 136 15.11 20.92 1.22
N LEU A 137 16.15 21.41 0.55
CA LEU A 137 16.50 21.00 -0.82
C LEU A 137 16.82 19.51 -0.89
N ARG A 138 17.62 19.01 0.06
CA ARG A 138 17.96 17.57 0.11
C ARG A 138 16.77 16.70 0.46
N ARG A 139 15.85 17.23 1.22
CA ARG A 139 14.60 16.55 1.53
C ARG A 139 13.77 16.33 0.27
N LYS A 140 13.66 17.34 -0.58
CA LYS A 140 12.98 17.21 -1.87
C LYS A 140 13.69 16.20 -2.77
N GLU A 141 15.02 16.24 -2.82
CA GLU A 141 15.81 15.27 -3.57
C GLU A 141 15.57 13.84 -3.06
N LEU A 142 15.49 13.65 -1.73
CA LEU A 142 15.18 12.37 -1.13
C LEU A 142 13.80 11.85 -1.55
N LEU A 143 12.78 12.70 -1.47
CA LEU A 143 11.41 12.33 -1.88
C LEU A 143 11.34 12.00 -3.36
N ASP A 144 12.03 12.75 -4.20
CA ASP A 144 12.12 12.49 -5.64
C ASP A 144 12.82 11.16 -5.92
N LYS A 145 13.88 10.87 -5.18
CA LYS A 145 14.60 9.58 -5.25
C LYS A 145 13.69 8.40 -4.86
N ILE A 146 12.98 8.54 -3.76
CA ILE A 146 12.04 7.51 -3.30
C ILE A 146 10.97 7.27 -4.35
N HIS A 147 10.41 8.35 -4.87
CA HIS A 147 9.39 8.26 -5.92
C HIS A 147 9.92 7.57 -7.18
N HIS A 148 11.14 7.91 -7.58
CA HIS A 148 11.81 7.29 -8.73
C HIS A 148 12.09 5.80 -8.49
N ASP A 149 12.66 5.47 -7.34
CA ASP A 149 13.09 4.10 -7.02
C ASP A 149 11.90 3.15 -6.81
N LEU A 150 10.83 3.63 -6.21
CA LEU A 150 9.60 2.85 -6.02
C LEU A 150 8.68 2.92 -7.24
N GLY A 151 9.00 3.80 -8.19
CA GLY A 151 8.24 3.91 -9.43
C GLY A 151 8.67 2.88 -10.47
N LYS A 152 8.29 3.12 -11.70
CA LYS A 152 8.31 2.16 -12.82
C LYS A 152 9.68 1.70 -13.33
N GLN A 153 10.80 2.21 -12.83
CA GLN A 153 12.10 1.99 -13.52
C GLN A 153 13.07 1.06 -12.80
N ASN A 154 12.69 0.49 -11.66
CA ASN A 154 13.57 -0.40 -10.91
C ASN A 154 12.88 -1.73 -10.58
N ASN A 155 13.39 -2.44 -9.59
CA ASN A 155 12.96 -3.78 -9.18
C ASN A 155 11.47 -3.97 -8.89
N PHE A 156 10.67 -2.91 -9.05
CA PHE A 156 9.21 -2.93 -8.88
C PHE A 156 8.44 -2.93 -10.21
N GLU A 157 9.13 -3.09 -11.35
CA GLU A 157 8.50 -3.13 -12.68
C GLU A 157 7.47 -4.25 -12.84
N GLN A 158 7.63 -5.32 -12.07
CA GLN A 158 6.69 -6.45 -12.08
C GLN A 158 5.37 -6.13 -11.36
N LEU A 159 5.27 -4.92 -10.82
CA LEU A 159 4.15 -4.47 -10.01
C LEU A 159 3.52 -3.24 -10.66
N SER A 160 3.23 -3.37 -11.97
CA SER A 160 2.56 -2.33 -12.76
C SER A 160 1.16 -1.96 -12.24
N ASP A 161 0.64 -2.74 -11.31
CA ASP A 161 -0.72 -2.63 -10.79
C ASP A 161 -0.80 -1.75 -9.54
N TYR A 162 0.19 -0.89 -9.30
CA TYR A 162 0.14 0.05 -8.19
C TYR A 162 0.51 1.47 -8.61
N LYS A 163 -0.01 2.43 -7.87
CA LYS A 163 0.40 3.83 -7.95
C LYS A 163 1.02 4.24 -6.63
N LEU A 164 2.15 4.93 -6.71
CA LEU A 164 2.83 5.44 -5.54
C LEU A 164 2.48 6.92 -5.33
N LEU A 165 1.99 7.24 -4.15
CA LEU A 165 1.74 8.61 -3.71
C LEU A 165 2.59 8.91 -2.49
N ILE A 166 3.41 9.95 -2.57
CA ILE A 166 4.27 10.37 -1.47
C ILE A 166 3.74 11.68 -0.91
N ASN A 167 3.48 11.69 0.38
CA ASN A 167 2.97 12.85 1.09
C ASN A 167 3.88 13.23 2.25
N ASP A 168 4.19 14.51 2.34
CA ASP A 168 4.88 15.09 3.48
C ASP A 168 3.85 15.69 4.45
N VAL A 169 3.57 14.93 5.50
CA VAL A 169 2.52 15.28 6.46
C VAL A 169 2.81 16.57 7.22
N THR A 170 4.08 16.96 7.36
CA THR A 170 4.45 18.16 8.11
C THR A 170 4.30 19.47 7.36
N VAL A 171 4.29 19.42 6.01
CA VAL A 171 4.27 20.65 5.20
C VAL A 171 2.86 21.14 4.97
N SER A 172 1.99 20.33 4.42
CA SER A 172 0.63 20.75 4.08
C SER A 172 -0.36 19.60 3.92
N GLY A 173 0.05 18.42 4.32
CA GLY A 173 -0.83 17.24 4.34
C GLY A 173 -1.54 16.99 3.02
N LEU A 174 -2.83 17.26 3.01
CA LEU A 174 -3.69 16.97 1.88
C LEU A 174 -3.26 17.68 0.58
N LEU A 175 -2.74 18.90 0.68
CA LEU A 175 -2.35 19.68 -0.49
C LEU A 175 -1.14 19.05 -1.20
N VAL A 176 -0.16 18.57 -0.45
CA VAL A 176 1.01 17.87 -1.02
C VAL A 176 0.57 16.59 -1.70
N LEU A 177 -0.28 15.82 -1.05
CA LEU A 177 -0.84 14.59 -1.62
C LEU A 177 -1.60 14.89 -2.93
N TYR A 178 -2.41 15.93 -2.94
CA TYR A 178 -3.17 16.35 -4.10
C TYR A 178 -2.25 16.75 -5.27
N ASN A 179 -1.22 17.54 -5.01
CA ASN A 179 -0.26 17.94 -6.02
C ASN A 179 0.49 16.75 -6.61
N ASN A 180 0.88 15.78 -5.79
CA ASN A 180 1.55 14.57 -6.23
C ASN A 180 0.62 13.72 -7.12
N MET A 181 -0.65 13.62 -6.78
CA MET A 181 -1.65 12.96 -7.60
C MET A 181 -1.79 13.62 -8.98
N LEU A 182 -1.88 14.95 -9.02
CA LEU A 182 -1.99 15.68 -10.28
C LEU A 182 -0.74 15.48 -11.15
N GLN A 183 0.44 15.54 -10.57
CA GLN A 183 1.69 15.29 -11.31
C GLN A 183 1.73 13.88 -11.88
N SER A 184 1.30 12.87 -11.14
CA SER A 184 1.28 11.50 -11.64
C SER A 184 0.27 11.29 -12.78
N LEU A 185 -0.81 12.08 -12.82
CA LEU A 185 -1.81 12.02 -13.89
C LEU A 185 -1.34 12.67 -15.19
N PHE A 186 -0.44 13.66 -15.10
CA PHE A 186 0.01 14.45 -16.24
C PHE A 186 1.44 14.17 -16.68
N SER A 187 2.12 13.26 -16.01
CA SER A 187 3.50 12.86 -16.37
C SER A 187 3.55 11.58 -17.19
#